data_d06e4ffa76e359f029766166c959f704
#
_entry.id   d06e4ffa76e359f029766166c959f704
#
_cell.length_a   1.000
_cell.length_b   1.000
_cell.length_c   1.000
_cell.angle_alpha   90.00
_cell.angle_beta   90.00
_cell.angle_gamma   90.00
#
_symmetry.space_group_name_H-M   'P 1'
#
loop_
_entity.id
_entity.type
_entity.pdbx_description
1 polymer ?
#
loop_
_entity_poly.entity_id
_entity_poly.type
_entity_poly.pdbx_seq_one_letter_code
_entity_poly.pdbx_strand_id
1 'polypeptide(L)'
;FHYRAIKNTLEYSIASLESFNESPHLINCKDAPYKDGLTTGVFKLHRDSIVFVCSDALSHYVLLMYYIENKHKYNEIIKRCANSHTRNSTIVKTALYSQCDTFKKIFFKLVSSSKNRANLRRHLSSLERKGLLSSDDYSFGYIIL
;
A
#
# COMPACT_ATOMS: atom_id res chain seq x y z
N PHE A 1 7.75 -1.54 -4.17
CA PHE A 1 6.95 -0.56 -4.94
C PHE A 1 7.84 0.40 -5.71
N HIS A 2 7.44 0.69 -6.92
CA HIS A 2 8.07 1.70 -7.78
C HIS A 2 6.99 2.64 -8.32
N TYR A 3 7.05 3.92 -7.93
CA TYR A 3 6.11 4.96 -8.36
C TYR A 3 6.77 5.92 -9.35
N ARG A 4 6.11 6.14 -10.48
CA ARG A 4 6.50 7.14 -11.47
C ARG A 4 5.64 8.38 -11.35
N ALA A 5 6.21 9.45 -10.78
CA ALA A 5 5.47 10.64 -10.40
C ALA A 5 4.89 11.44 -11.58
N ILE A 6 5.58 11.46 -12.73
CA ILE A 6 5.09 12.16 -13.95
C ILE A 6 3.95 11.38 -14.59
N LYS A 7 4.08 10.06 -14.70
CA LYS A 7 3.07 9.20 -15.34
C LYS A 7 1.93 8.81 -14.40
N ASN A 8 2.07 9.06 -13.11
CA ASN A 8 1.16 8.60 -12.05
C ASN A 8 0.91 7.09 -12.10
N THR A 9 1.98 6.30 -12.31
CA THR A 9 1.91 4.84 -12.37
C THR A 9 2.64 4.19 -11.23
N LEU A 10 2.03 3.14 -10.65
CA LEU A 10 2.59 2.34 -9.58
C LEU A 10 2.84 0.92 -10.07
N GLU A 11 4.08 0.47 -9.96
CA GLU A 11 4.49 -0.92 -10.14
C GLU A 11 4.79 -1.53 -8.76
N TYR A 12 4.45 -2.78 -8.57
CA TYR A 12 4.57 -3.45 -7.26
C TYR A 12 4.82 -4.95 -7.44
N SER A 13 5.47 -5.55 -6.44
CA SER A 13 5.79 -6.98 -6.41
C SER A 13 4.70 -7.86 -5.78
N ILE A 14 3.66 -7.26 -5.20
CA ILE A 14 2.53 -7.96 -4.59
C ILE A 14 1.57 -8.38 -5.71
N ALA A 15 1.01 -9.59 -5.64
CA ALA A 15 0.13 -10.10 -6.71
C ALA A 15 -1.12 -9.23 -6.90
N SER A 16 -1.82 -8.89 -5.82
CA SER A 16 -2.99 -8.00 -5.86
C SER A 16 -3.32 -7.46 -4.47
N LEU A 17 -4.34 -6.58 -4.39
CA LEU A 17 -4.91 -6.13 -3.11
C LEU A 17 -5.50 -7.30 -2.29
N GLU A 18 -5.92 -8.37 -2.93
CA GLU A 18 -6.47 -9.57 -2.28
C GLU A 18 -5.44 -10.33 -1.47
N SER A 19 -4.16 -10.25 -1.83
CA SER A 19 -3.04 -10.91 -1.14
C SER A 19 -2.91 -10.50 0.33
N PHE A 20 -3.41 -9.33 0.71
CA PHE A 20 -3.43 -8.88 2.12
C PHE A 20 -4.51 -9.55 2.97
N ASN A 21 -5.36 -10.39 2.37
CA ASN A 21 -6.36 -11.20 3.09
C ASN A 21 -5.83 -12.59 3.44
N GLU A 22 -4.68 -12.97 2.90
CA GLU A 22 -4.03 -14.26 3.11
C GLU A 22 -3.03 -14.17 4.27
N SER A 23 -2.76 -15.30 4.91
CA SER A 23 -1.70 -15.38 5.92
C SER A 23 -0.34 -15.22 5.23
N PRO A 24 0.54 -14.32 5.73
CA PRO A 24 1.85 -14.15 5.14
C PRO A 24 2.71 -15.42 5.33
N HIS A 25 3.53 -15.74 4.34
CA HIS A 25 4.59 -16.72 4.50
C HIS A 25 5.69 -16.14 5.39
N LEU A 26 5.70 -16.55 6.65
CA LEU A 26 6.68 -16.07 7.62
C LEU A 26 8.02 -16.79 7.40
N ILE A 27 9.09 -16.01 7.28
CA ILE A 27 10.46 -16.55 7.33
C ILE A 27 10.85 -16.62 8.81
N ASN A 28 11.12 -17.82 9.28
CA ASN A 28 11.67 -18.04 10.62
C ASN A 28 13.10 -18.59 10.51
N CYS A 29 13.88 -18.49 11.59
CA CYS A 29 15.27 -18.93 11.62
C CYS A 29 15.45 -20.47 11.68
N LYS A 30 14.36 -21.22 11.79
CA LYS A 30 14.39 -22.69 11.94
C LYS A 30 14.07 -23.44 10.65
N ASP A 31 13.30 -22.84 9.76
CA ASP A 31 12.82 -23.47 8.54
C ASP A 31 13.46 -22.83 7.32
N ALA A 32 13.73 -23.64 6.30
CA ALA A 32 14.14 -23.11 5.00
C ALA A 32 13.03 -22.20 4.43
N PRO A 33 13.36 -21.02 3.85
CA PRO A 33 12.35 -20.16 3.24
C PRO A 33 11.61 -20.92 2.14
N TYR A 34 10.29 -20.88 2.16
CA TYR A 34 9.48 -21.46 1.09
C TYR A 34 9.77 -20.70 -0.22
N LYS A 35 10.04 -21.44 -1.29
CA LYS A 35 10.30 -20.85 -2.62
C LYS A 35 9.16 -19.93 -3.07
N ASP A 36 7.93 -20.30 -2.73
CA ASP A 36 6.72 -19.56 -3.10
C ASP A 36 6.50 -18.27 -2.25
N GLY A 37 7.26 -18.13 -1.15
CA GLY A 37 7.26 -16.92 -0.31
C GLY A 37 8.18 -15.80 -0.80
N LEU A 38 8.97 -16.05 -1.87
CA LEU A 38 9.92 -15.08 -2.41
C LEU A 38 9.45 -14.60 -3.78
N THR A 39 9.26 -13.29 -3.90
CA THR A 39 9.01 -12.63 -5.18
C THR A 39 10.23 -11.80 -5.57
N THR A 40 10.74 -12.03 -6.76
CA THR A 40 11.83 -11.26 -7.34
C THR A 40 11.35 -10.51 -8.57
N GLY A 41 11.95 -9.36 -8.83
CA GLY A 41 11.60 -8.56 -10.01
C GLY A 41 12.60 -7.45 -10.26
N VAL A 42 12.45 -6.78 -11.39
CA VAL A 42 13.30 -5.67 -11.81
C VAL A 42 12.42 -4.50 -12.21
N PHE A 43 12.70 -3.32 -11.68
CA PHE A 43 12.08 -2.06 -12.11
C PHE A 43 13.04 -1.28 -13.00
N LYS A 44 12.54 -0.79 -14.14
CA LYS A 44 13.29 0.16 -14.97
C LYS A 44 13.18 1.56 -14.37
N LEU A 45 14.26 2.04 -13.79
CA LEU A 45 14.29 3.34 -13.11
C LEU A 45 14.39 4.49 -14.10
N HIS A 46 13.77 5.61 -13.75
CA HIS A 46 13.73 6.87 -14.50
C HIS A 46 13.96 8.03 -13.54
N ARG A 47 14.24 9.23 -14.06
CA ARG A 47 14.48 10.45 -13.23
C ARG A 47 13.31 10.86 -12.34
N ASP A 48 12.10 10.39 -12.62
CA ASP A 48 10.88 10.63 -11.83
C ASP A 48 10.48 9.42 -10.97
N SER A 49 11.41 8.47 -10.80
CA SER A 49 11.15 7.25 -10.04
C SER A 49 11.30 7.48 -8.54
N ILE A 50 10.36 6.92 -7.79
CA ILE A 50 10.44 6.78 -6.34
C ILE A 50 10.29 5.29 -6.03
N VAL A 51 11.34 4.67 -5.52
CA VAL A 51 11.30 3.28 -5.03
C VAL A 51 11.05 3.30 -3.55
N PHE A 52 10.13 2.49 -3.07
CA PHE A 52 9.80 2.46 -1.64
C PHE A 52 9.40 1.07 -1.16
N VAL A 53 9.57 0.87 0.13
CA VAL A 53 9.14 -0.31 0.89
C VAL A 53 8.31 0.14 2.08
N CYS A 54 7.33 -0.65 2.46
CA CYS A 54 6.51 -0.38 3.64
C CYS A 54 5.97 -1.69 4.25
N SER A 55 5.57 -1.61 5.52
CA SER A 55 4.88 -2.70 6.22
C SER A 55 3.55 -3.05 5.57
N ASP A 56 2.99 -4.22 5.88
CA ASP A 56 1.77 -4.75 5.26
C ASP A 56 0.59 -3.79 5.32
N ALA A 57 0.28 -3.27 6.49
CA ALA A 57 -0.84 -2.34 6.67
C ALA A 57 -0.69 -1.08 5.79
N LEU A 58 0.52 -0.55 5.68
CA LEU A 58 0.78 0.63 4.87
C LEU A 58 0.84 0.30 3.37
N SER A 59 1.33 -0.89 3.01
CA SER A 59 1.29 -1.43 1.65
C SER A 59 -0.15 -1.58 1.16
N HIS A 60 -1.03 -2.17 2.00
CA HIS A 60 -2.46 -2.28 1.72
C HIS A 60 -3.09 -0.91 1.46
N TYR A 61 -2.83 0.08 2.34
CA TYR A 61 -3.34 1.43 2.17
C TYR A 61 -2.88 2.09 0.86
N VAL A 62 -1.59 2.03 0.56
CA VAL A 62 -1.01 2.63 -0.66
C VAL A 62 -1.62 1.99 -1.90
N LEU A 63 -1.71 0.66 -1.94
CA LEU A 63 -2.25 -0.05 -3.09
C LEU A 63 -3.76 0.19 -3.24
N LEU A 64 -4.51 0.21 -2.13
CA LEU A 64 -5.95 0.53 -2.13
C LEU A 64 -6.22 1.93 -2.69
N MET A 65 -5.48 2.95 -2.26
CA MET A 65 -5.66 4.32 -2.77
C MET A 65 -5.35 4.42 -4.27
N TYR A 66 -4.32 3.71 -4.74
CA TYR A 66 -4.01 3.63 -6.16
C TYR A 66 -5.13 2.94 -6.95
N TYR A 67 -5.70 1.85 -6.43
CA TYR A 67 -6.81 1.14 -7.05
C TYR A 67 -8.08 1.99 -7.12
N ILE A 68 -8.39 2.75 -6.06
CA ILE A 68 -9.55 3.64 -6.02
C ILE A 68 -9.43 4.75 -7.07
N GLU A 69 -8.28 5.39 -7.22
CA GLU A 69 -8.06 6.38 -8.28
C GLU A 69 -8.21 5.76 -9.68
N ASN A 70 -7.77 4.51 -9.85
CA ASN A 70 -7.84 3.77 -11.11
C ASN A 70 -9.02 2.77 -11.14
N LYS A 71 -10.15 3.14 -10.52
CA LYS A 71 -11.31 2.27 -10.32
C LYS A 71 -11.81 1.62 -11.61
N HIS A 72 -11.74 2.31 -12.74
CA HIS A 72 -12.13 1.77 -14.04
C HIS A 72 -11.37 0.47 -14.40
N LYS A 73 -10.12 0.34 -13.94
CA LYS A 73 -9.24 -0.83 -14.17
C LYS A 73 -9.37 -1.89 -13.08
N TYR A 74 -9.62 -1.50 -11.83
CA TYR A 74 -9.53 -2.38 -10.66
C TYR A 74 -10.87 -2.64 -9.98
N ASN A 75 -11.99 -2.24 -10.59
CA ASN A 75 -13.32 -2.30 -9.98
C ASN A 75 -13.70 -3.69 -9.44
N GLU A 76 -13.40 -4.75 -10.19
CA GLU A 76 -13.76 -6.12 -9.78
C GLU A 76 -12.94 -6.59 -8.58
N ILE A 77 -11.64 -6.25 -8.52
CA ILE A 77 -10.79 -6.58 -7.35
C ILE A 77 -11.28 -5.81 -6.13
N ILE A 78 -11.58 -4.51 -6.28
CA ILE A 78 -12.09 -3.68 -5.18
C ILE A 78 -13.42 -4.25 -4.64
N LYS A 79 -14.33 -4.66 -5.51
CA LYS A 79 -15.61 -5.28 -5.10
C LYS A 79 -15.40 -6.58 -4.34
N ARG A 80 -14.51 -7.48 -4.82
CA ARG A 80 -14.19 -8.73 -4.12
C ARG A 80 -13.59 -8.45 -2.74
N CYS A 81 -12.64 -7.53 -2.62
CA CYS A 81 -12.08 -7.13 -1.34
C CYS A 81 -13.13 -6.52 -0.40
N ALA A 82 -14.02 -5.67 -0.91
CA ALA A 82 -15.09 -5.08 -0.11
C ALA A 82 -16.11 -6.11 0.40
N ASN A 83 -16.33 -7.19 -0.35
CA ASN A 83 -17.28 -8.26 0.00
C ASN A 83 -16.61 -9.43 0.72
N SER A 84 -15.30 -9.42 0.92
CA SER A 84 -14.59 -10.43 1.71
C SER A 84 -15.00 -10.34 3.19
N HIS A 85 -14.95 -11.47 3.90
CA HIS A 85 -15.20 -11.52 5.35
C HIS A 85 -13.92 -11.28 6.16
N THR A 86 -13.05 -10.37 5.69
CA THR A 86 -11.77 -10.05 6.31
C THR A 86 -11.79 -8.69 7.00
N ARG A 87 -10.83 -8.47 7.89
CA ARG A 87 -10.62 -7.17 8.54
C ARG A 87 -10.46 -6.02 7.52
N ASN A 88 -9.81 -6.30 6.40
CA ASN A 88 -9.55 -5.32 5.36
C ASN A 88 -10.81 -4.88 4.60
N SER A 89 -11.88 -5.69 4.58
CA SER A 89 -13.12 -5.35 3.88
C SER A 89 -13.76 -4.05 4.38
N THR A 90 -13.71 -3.80 5.69
CA THR A 90 -14.21 -2.56 6.29
C THR A 90 -13.41 -1.35 5.83
N ILE A 91 -12.08 -1.47 5.75
CA ILE A 91 -11.18 -0.42 5.26
C ILE A 91 -11.50 -0.09 3.80
N VAL A 92 -11.68 -1.13 2.96
CA VAL A 92 -12.01 -0.95 1.54
C VAL A 92 -13.38 -0.25 1.39
N LYS A 93 -14.40 -0.66 2.15
CA LYS A 93 -15.71 0.01 2.15
C LYS A 93 -15.60 1.47 2.56
N THR A 94 -14.90 1.75 3.67
CA THR A 94 -14.69 3.13 4.13
C THR A 94 -14.01 3.98 3.07
N ALA A 95 -12.97 3.45 2.42
CA ALA A 95 -12.24 4.16 1.38
C ALA A 95 -13.10 4.45 0.14
N LEU A 96 -14.01 3.54 -0.24
CA LEU A 96 -14.93 3.74 -1.37
C LEU A 96 -15.93 4.87 -1.14
N TYR A 97 -16.36 5.09 0.10
CA TYR A 97 -17.31 6.15 0.48
C TYR A 97 -16.62 7.45 0.89
N SER A 98 -15.31 7.44 1.13
CA SER A 98 -14.55 8.63 1.47
C SER A 98 -14.25 9.47 0.23
N GLN A 99 -14.32 10.79 0.37
CA GLN A 99 -13.74 11.69 -0.63
C GLN A 99 -12.21 11.62 -0.50
N CYS A 100 -11.59 10.78 -1.32
CA CYS A 100 -10.14 10.65 -1.33
C CYS A 100 -9.51 11.69 -2.27
N ASP A 101 -8.39 12.24 -1.84
CA ASP A 101 -7.49 12.99 -2.72
C ASP A 101 -6.94 12.10 -3.83
N THR A 102 -6.33 12.69 -4.86
CA THR A 102 -5.62 11.94 -5.88
C THR A 102 -4.49 11.12 -5.25
N PHE A 103 -4.20 9.95 -5.81
CA PHE A 103 -3.11 9.08 -5.32
C PHE A 103 -1.79 9.85 -5.20
N LYS A 104 -1.47 10.69 -6.17
CA LYS A 104 -0.29 11.55 -6.14
C LYS A 104 -0.22 12.41 -4.88
N LYS A 105 -1.30 13.09 -4.50
CA LYS A 105 -1.35 13.92 -3.27
C LYS A 105 -1.20 13.06 -2.01
N ILE A 106 -1.90 11.94 -1.95
CA ILE A 106 -1.83 10.98 -0.83
C ILE A 106 -0.40 10.48 -0.65
N PHE A 107 0.23 10.04 -1.72
CA PHE A 107 1.57 9.51 -1.70
C PHE A 107 2.63 10.55 -1.29
N PHE A 108 2.59 11.75 -1.88
CA PHE A 108 3.52 12.82 -1.48
C PHE A 108 3.29 13.32 -0.06
N LYS A 109 2.06 13.26 0.46
CA LYS A 109 1.78 13.53 1.86
C LYS A 109 2.42 12.50 2.78
N LEU A 110 2.40 11.21 2.41
CA LEU A 110 3.09 10.15 3.12
C LEU A 110 4.60 10.38 3.12
N VAL A 111 5.21 10.63 1.94
CA VAL A 111 6.64 10.92 1.78
C VAL A 111 7.05 12.15 2.60
N SER A 112 6.29 13.24 2.55
CA SER A 112 6.62 14.46 3.31
C SER A 112 6.50 14.26 4.81
N SER A 113 5.49 13.51 5.26
CA SER A 113 5.29 13.19 6.68
C SER A 113 6.40 12.29 7.22
N SER A 114 6.93 11.39 6.41
CA SER A 114 7.97 10.43 6.84
C SER A 114 9.33 11.05 7.11
N LYS A 115 9.57 12.30 6.68
CA LYS A 115 10.78 13.06 7.01
C LYS A 115 10.94 13.33 8.52
N ASN A 116 9.87 13.24 9.29
CA ASN A 116 9.88 13.42 10.73
C ASN A 116 8.96 12.38 11.40
N ARG A 117 9.50 11.63 12.38
CA ARG A 117 8.76 10.55 13.07
C ARG A 117 7.44 11.03 13.70
N ALA A 118 7.42 12.22 14.31
CA ALA A 118 6.21 12.75 14.95
C ALA A 118 5.14 13.10 13.90
N ASN A 119 5.55 13.67 12.77
CA ASN A 119 4.64 13.98 11.66
C ASN A 119 4.08 12.71 11.03
N LEU A 120 4.92 11.69 10.79
CA LEU A 120 4.48 10.41 10.27
C LEU A 120 3.45 9.78 11.22
N ARG A 121 3.77 9.67 12.52
CA ARG A 121 2.86 9.12 13.51
C ARG A 121 1.51 9.86 13.53
N ARG A 122 1.53 11.20 13.53
CA ARG A 122 0.31 12.02 13.48
C ARG A 122 -0.51 11.74 12.22
N HIS A 123 0.15 11.63 11.08
CA HIS A 123 -0.50 11.33 9.81
C HIS A 123 -1.16 9.96 9.82
N LEU A 124 -0.42 8.91 10.23
CA LEU A 124 -0.93 7.53 10.30
C LEU A 124 -2.08 7.40 11.30
N SER A 125 -1.96 7.98 12.50
CA SER A 125 -3.06 8.01 13.47
C SER A 125 -4.31 8.74 12.96
N SER A 126 -4.14 9.72 12.07
CA SER A 126 -5.28 10.37 11.40
C SER A 126 -5.96 9.42 10.40
N LEU A 127 -5.19 8.60 9.67
CA LEU A 127 -5.74 7.60 8.74
C LEU A 127 -6.46 6.47 9.48
N GLU A 128 -5.89 5.99 10.61
CA GLU A 128 -6.54 5.01 11.48
C GLU A 128 -7.90 5.50 11.98
N ARG A 129 -7.94 6.73 12.53
CA ARG A 129 -9.20 7.32 13.02
C ARG A 129 -10.25 7.49 11.92
N LYS A 130 -9.85 7.62 10.67
CA LYS A 130 -10.73 7.65 9.50
C LYS A 130 -11.15 6.26 9.03
N GLY A 131 -10.64 5.18 9.63
CA GLY A 131 -10.88 3.82 9.20
C GLY A 131 -10.25 3.46 7.85
N LEU A 132 -9.22 4.19 7.44
CA LEU A 132 -8.50 3.98 6.17
C LEU A 132 -7.23 3.13 6.33
N LEU A 133 -6.82 2.89 7.57
CA LEU A 133 -5.61 2.15 7.90
C LEU A 133 -5.91 1.22 9.08
N SER A 134 -5.41 -0.01 9.02
CA SER A 134 -5.51 -0.95 10.16
C SER A 134 -4.53 -0.54 11.25
N SER A 135 -4.87 -0.78 12.53
CA SER A 135 -3.91 -0.66 13.62
C SER A 135 -2.90 -1.79 13.55
N ASP A 136 -1.63 -1.45 13.29
CA ASP A 136 -0.53 -2.39 13.12
C ASP A 136 0.81 -1.64 13.28
N ASP A 137 1.93 -2.34 13.15
CA ASP A 137 3.24 -1.72 13.06
C ASP A 137 3.45 -1.06 11.70
N TYR A 138 3.98 0.16 11.70
CA TYR A 138 4.20 0.92 10.47
C TYR A 138 5.68 1.20 10.24
N SER A 139 6.13 0.81 9.07
CA SER A 139 7.44 1.19 8.54
C SER A 139 7.31 1.71 7.11
N PHE A 140 8.12 2.71 6.77
CA PHE A 140 8.18 3.31 5.44
C PHE A 140 9.59 3.77 5.12
N GLY A 141 10.16 3.26 4.05
CA GLY A 141 11.45 3.68 3.52
C GLY A 141 11.37 3.95 2.02
N TYR A 142 12.09 4.95 1.52
CA TYR A 142 12.05 5.31 0.10
C TYR A 142 13.37 5.92 -0.41
N ILE A 143 13.56 5.83 -1.73
CA ILE A 143 14.62 6.48 -2.49
C ILE A 143 13.97 7.25 -3.63
N ILE A 144 14.34 8.51 -3.81
CA ILE A 144 13.94 9.38 -4.93
C ILE A 144 15.13 9.50 -5.88
N LEU A 145 14.90 9.31 -7.18
CA LEU A 145 15.91 9.43 -8.23
C LEU A 145 15.75 10.74 -9.00
#